data_d450b358c84f957a763536f6e11feee8
#
_entry.id   d450b358c84f957a763536f6e11feee8
#
_cell.length_a   1.000
_cell.length_b   1.000
_cell.length_c   1.000
_cell.angle_alpha   90.00
_cell.angle_beta   90.00
_cell.angle_gamma   90.00
#
_symmetry.space_group_name_H-M   'P 1'
#
loop_
_entity.id
_entity.type
_entity.pdbx_description
1 polymer ?
#
loop_
_entity_poly.entity_id
_entity_poly.type
_entity_poly.pdbx_seq_one_letter_code
_entity_poly.pdbx_strand_id
1 'polypeptide(L)'
;ELIEVGAGAISMITIAPELPGAIEAIKYLSAAGIKVAIGHTDGNFTDAAAGTNAGASIVTHFMNAMSKEKIEGSISSFVLVDERLSVELILDGHHVPFNTASEIVQAIGDRIVLVTDAMAAAGSVDGNYTIGKLAVTVQNSVARLQSNGALAGSTLTMDKAFVNAINECGVSIEQAVSMCSTNPAKALGVKDRGSIEVGMRADLLSYNSTS
;
A
#
# COMPACT_ATOMS: atom_id res chain seq x y z
N GLU A 1 13.92 -21.40 4.00
CA GLU A 1 15.14 -20.73 4.47
C GLU A 1 14.83 -19.33 5.02
N LEU A 2 14.35 -18.32 4.20
CA LEU A 2 14.04 -16.96 4.69
C LEU A 2 13.03 -16.96 5.86
N ILE A 3 12.00 -17.80 5.81
CA ILE A 3 10.98 -17.89 6.84
C ILE A 3 11.58 -18.50 8.12
N GLU A 4 12.41 -19.51 7.99
CA GLU A 4 13.09 -20.15 9.12
C GLU A 4 14.07 -19.18 9.80
N VAL A 5 14.86 -18.46 9.00
CA VAL A 5 15.78 -17.43 9.53
C VAL A 5 15.02 -16.26 10.14
N GLY A 6 13.88 -15.90 9.57
CA GLY A 6 13.00 -14.84 10.07
C GLY A 6 12.32 -15.17 11.41
N ALA A 7 12.27 -16.47 11.81
CA ALA A 7 11.79 -16.92 13.12
C ALA A 7 10.49 -16.24 13.58
N GLY A 8 9.53 -16.06 12.66
CA GLY A 8 8.24 -15.40 12.93
C GLY A 8 8.25 -13.87 12.85
N ALA A 9 9.38 -13.23 12.53
CA ALA A 9 9.46 -11.79 12.36
C ALA A 9 8.90 -11.29 11.00
N ILE A 10 8.75 -12.18 10.01
CA ILE A 10 8.20 -11.83 8.71
C ILE A 10 6.67 -11.88 8.78
N SER A 11 6.03 -10.72 8.69
CA SER A 11 4.57 -10.60 8.77
C SER A 11 3.91 -10.50 7.39
N MET A 12 4.62 -9.93 6.41
CA MET A 12 4.09 -9.72 5.06
C MET A 12 5.19 -9.85 3.99
N ILE A 13 4.82 -10.32 2.81
CA ILE A 13 5.69 -10.39 1.62
C ILE A 13 4.88 -9.98 0.40
N THR A 14 5.48 -9.17 -0.49
CA THR A 14 4.92 -8.84 -1.81
C THR A 14 5.43 -9.83 -2.86
N ILE A 15 4.52 -10.35 -3.69
CA ILE A 15 4.83 -11.30 -4.77
C ILE A 15 4.05 -10.91 -6.03
N ALA A 16 4.71 -10.98 -7.19
CA ALA A 16 4.09 -10.89 -8.50
C ALA A 16 3.50 -12.27 -8.87
N PRO A 17 2.18 -12.42 -9.00
CA PRO A 17 1.53 -13.72 -9.10
C PRO A 17 1.78 -14.46 -10.43
N GLU A 18 2.17 -13.75 -11.49
CA GLU A 18 2.49 -14.29 -12.81
C GLU A 18 3.85 -14.99 -12.87
N LEU A 19 4.72 -14.78 -11.88
CA LEU A 19 6.06 -15.37 -11.91
C LEU A 19 6.01 -16.89 -11.70
N PRO A 20 6.93 -17.63 -12.32
CA PRO A 20 7.03 -19.08 -12.13
C PRO A 20 7.19 -19.45 -10.66
N GLY A 21 6.32 -20.34 -10.16
CA GLY A 21 6.32 -20.78 -8.75
C GLY A 21 5.67 -19.83 -7.76
N ALA A 22 5.17 -18.67 -8.22
CA ALA A 22 4.56 -17.66 -7.34
C ALA A 22 3.30 -18.19 -6.64
N ILE A 23 2.44 -18.91 -7.34
CA ILE A 23 1.18 -19.44 -6.78
C ILE A 23 1.46 -20.44 -5.65
N GLU A 24 2.43 -21.34 -5.83
CA GLU A 24 2.87 -22.29 -4.80
C GLU A 24 3.50 -21.56 -3.60
N ALA A 25 4.30 -20.53 -3.86
CA ALA A 25 4.89 -19.70 -2.82
C ALA A 25 3.80 -18.94 -2.02
N ILE A 26 2.80 -18.36 -2.69
CA ILE A 26 1.67 -17.68 -2.05
C ILE A 26 0.90 -18.65 -1.14
N LYS A 27 0.58 -19.86 -1.62
CA LYS A 27 -0.09 -20.90 -0.80
C LYS A 27 0.71 -21.26 0.43
N TYR A 28 2.01 -21.50 0.25
CA TYR A 28 2.91 -21.88 1.34
C TYR A 28 3.01 -20.77 2.42
N LEU A 29 3.22 -19.53 1.99
CA LEU A 29 3.35 -18.37 2.88
C LEU A 29 2.05 -18.08 3.64
N SER A 30 0.93 -18.11 2.93
CA SER A 30 -0.39 -17.91 3.53
C SER A 30 -0.72 -18.99 4.56
N ALA A 31 -0.40 -20.26 4.26
CA ALA A 31 -0.56 -21.37 5.20
C ALA A 31 0.36 -21.23 6.42
N ALA A 32 1.53 -20.59 6.28
CA ALA A 32 2.43 -20.25 7.38
C ALA A 32 2.00 -19.02 8.20
N GLY A 33 0.85 -18.41 7.88
CA GLY A 33 0.33 -17.22 8.56
C GLY A 33 0.95 -15.90 8.12
N ILE A 34 1.78 -15.91 7.07
CA ILE A 34 2.38 -14.70 6.51
C ILE A 34 1.39 -14.08 5.52
N LYS A 35 1.13 -12.79 5.65
CA LYS A 35 0.29 -12.05 4.70
C LYS A 35 1.01 -11.93 3.37
N VAL A 36 0.31 -12.23 2.29
CA VAL A 36 0.86 -12.06 0.95
C VAL A 36 0.15 -10.91 0.25
N ALA A 37 0.95 -9.97 -0.25
CA ALA A 37 0.49 -8.87 -1.07
C ALA A 37 0.85 -9.12 -2.54
N ILE A 38 -0.05 -8.77 -3.44
CA ILE A 38 0.19 -8.74 -4.89
C ILE A 38 0.76 -7.37 -5.25
N GLY A 39 1.89 -7.34 -5.93
CA GLY A 39 2.49 -6.07 -6.38
C GLY A 39 3.77 -6.29 -7.18
N HIS A 40 4.30 -5.19 -7.76
CA HIS A 40 5.43 -5.23 -8.70
C HIS A 40 5.22 -6.26 -9.81
N THR A 41 4.06 -6.17 -10.48
CA THR A 41 3.53 -7.22 -11.33
C THR A 41 3.13 -6.68 -12.70
N ASP A 42 3.47 -7.41 -13.73
CA ASP A 42 2.98 -7.23 -15.09
C ASP A 42 1.80 -8.19 -15.42
N GLY A 43 1.27 -8.86 -14.38
CA GLY A 43 0.17 -9.80 -14.48
C GLY A 43 -1.15 -9.18 -14.93
N ASN A 44 -2.10 -10.04 -15.24
CA ASN A 44 -3.44 -9.69 -15.68
C ASN A 44 -4.51 -10.08 -14.64
N PHE A 45 -5.78 -9.94 -15.00
CA PHE A 45 -6.93 -10.31 -14.16
C PHE A 45 -6.86 -11.75 -13.67
N THR A 46 -6.50 -12.68 -14.55
CA THR A 46 -6.44 -14.12 -14.20
C THR A 46 -5.31 -14.41 -13.25
N ASP A 47 -4.16 -13.75 -13.40
CA ASP A 47 -3.02 -13.89 -12.50
C ASP A 47 -3.36 -13.37 -11.10
N ALA A 48 -4.02 -12.19 -11.02
CA ALA A 48 -4.49 -11.63 -9.75
C ALA A 48 -5.52 -12.56 -9.07
N ALA A 49 -6.46 -13.10 -9.84
CA ALA A 49 -7.45 -14.08 -9.34
C ALA A 49 -6.78 -15.34 -8.80
N ALA A 50 -5.77 -15.87 -9.52
CA ALA A 50 -5.02 -17.05 -9.09
C ALA A 50 -4.23 -16.77 -7.79
N GLY A 51 -3.55 -15.61 -7.69
CA GLY A 51 -2.84 -15.18 -6.49
C GLY A 51 -3.77 -15.03 -5.29
N THR A 52 -4.92 -14.39 -5.48
CA THR A 52 -5.93 -14.21 -4.41
C THR A 52 -6.54 -15.54 -3.99
N ASN A 53 -6.84 -16.43 -4.92
CA ASN A 53 -7.33 -17.78 -4.62
C ASN A 53 -6.26 -18.64 -3.91
N ALA A 54 -4.98 -18.34 -4.11
CA ALA A 54 -3.87 -18.99 -3.43
C ALA A 54 -3.65 -18.45 -1.99
N GLY A 55 -4.29 -17.33 -1.62
CA GLY A 55 -4.24 -16.77 -0.27
C GLY A 55 -3.65 -15.36 -0.17
N ALA A 56 -3.32 -14.70 -1.28
CA ALA A 56 -2.99 -13.28 -1.25
C ALA A 56 -4.22 -12.47 -0.79
N SER A 57 -4.01 -11.49 0.08
CA SER A 57 -5.07 -10.70 0.72
C SER A 57 -4.82 -9.20 0.71
N ILE A 58 -3.71 -8.77 0.16
CA ILE A 58 -3.31 -7.36 0.10
C ILE A 58 -2.83 -7.05 -1.32
N VAL A 59 -2.95 -5.79 -1.74
CA VAL A 59 -2.33 -5.26 -2.95
C VAL A 59 -1.37 -4.15 -2.55
N THR A 60 -0.12 -4.29 -2.93
CA THR A 60 0.94 -3.33 -2.61
C THR A 60 0.81 -2.09 -3.48
N HIS A 61 0.86 -0.89 -2.87
CA HIS A 61 0.87 0.44 -3.51
C HIS A 61 0.13 0.48 -4.86
N PHE A 62 -1.17 0.20 -4.81
CA PHE A 62 -2.05 0.06 -5.97
C PHE A 62 -1.80 1.11 -7.06
N MET A 63 -1.82 0.67 -8.32
CA MET A 63 -1.50 1.43 -9.52
C MET A 63 -0.02 1.86 -9.66
N ASN A 64 0.88 1.34 -8.83
CA ASN A 64 2.32 1.56 -8.96
C ASN A 64 3.04 0.25 -9.21
N ALA A 65 4.05 0.27 -10.07
CA ALA A 65 4.75 -0.93 -10.55
C ALA A 65 3.80 -2.07 -10.97
N MET A 66 2.69 -1.70 -11.60
CA MET A 66 1.69 -2.59 -12.20
C MET A 66 0.95 -1.84 -13.31
N SER A 67 0.15 -2.55 -14.13
CA SER A 67 -0.67 -1.91 -15.15
C SER A 67 -1.59 -0.86 -14.52
N LYS A 68 -1.46 0.38 -14.97
CA LYS A 68 -2.30 1.53 -14.56
C LYS A 68 -3.62 1.60 -15.33
N GLU A 69 -3.77 0.77 -16.34
CA GLU A 69 -4.93 0.81 -17.21
C GLU A 69 -6.12 0.13 -16.53
N LYS A 70 -7.23 0.86 -16.42
CA LYS A 70 -8.53 0.33 -15.96
C LYS A 70 -9.21 -0.43 -17.11
N ILE A 71 -8.45 -1.23 -17.87
CA ILE A 71 -8.96 -2.00 -19.00
C ILE A 71 -9.50 -3.32 -18.48
N GLU A 72 -10.61 -3.77 -19.06
CA GLU A 72 -11.14 -5.10 -18.82
C GLU A 72 -10.04 -6.17 -19.02
N GLY A 73 -9.89 -7.04 -18.04
CA GLY A 73 -8.82 -8.06 -18.04
C GLY A 73 -7.50 -7.62 -17.41
N SER A 74 -7.35 -6.36 -16.96
CA SER A 74 -6.17 -5.90 -16.23
C SER A 74 -6.19 -6.34 -14.77
N ILE A 75 -5.01 -6.34 -14.13
CA ILE A 75 -4.90 -6.58 -12.70
C ILE A 75 -5.70 -5.54 -11.90
N SER A 76 -5.67 -4.29 -12.33
CA SER A 76 -6.39 -3.20 -11.66
C SER A 76 -7.90 -3.41 -11.70
N SER A 77 -8.45 -3.93 -12.80
CA SER A 77 -9.88 -4.25 -12.88
C SER A 77 -10.28 -5.37 -11.91
N PHE A 78 -9.43 -6.38 -11.70
CA PHE A 78 -9.66 -7.41 -10.69
C PHE A 78 -9.66 -6.82 -9.28
N VAL A 79 -8.66 -6.01 -8.94
CA VAL A 79 -8.52 -5.39 -7.60
C VAL A 79 -9.74 -4.54 -7.23
N LEU A 80 -10.31 -3.84 -8.19
CA LEU A 80 -11.48 -2.99 -7.94
C LEU A 80 -12.75 -3.80 -7.62
N VAL A 81 -12.89 -5.02 -8.14
CA VAL A 81 -14.11 -5.84 -7.97
C VAL A 81 -13.99 -6.95 -6.92
N ASP A 82 -12.78 -7.39 -6.57
CA ASP A 82 -12.58 -8.47 -5.59
C ASP A 82 -12.51 -7.91 -4.17
N GLU A 83 -13.53 -8.17 -3.37
CA GLU A 83 -13.69 -7.62 -2.01
C GLU A 83 -12.74 -8.25 -0.97
N ARG A 84 -12.04 -9.33 -1.31
CA ARG A 84 -11.12 -10.03 -0.39
C ARG A 84 -9.81 -9.29 -0.16
N LEU A 85 -9.47 -8.33 -1.04
CA LEU A 85 -8.20 -7.64 -1.04
C LEU A 85 -8.26 -6.32 -0.26
N SER A 86 -7.37 -6.14 0.70
CA SER A 86 -7.01 -4.82 1.22
C SER A 86 -6.07 -4.13 0.21
N VAL A 87 -6.25 -2.85 -0.03
CA VAL A 87 -5.60 -2.14 -1.14
C VAL A 87 -4.75 -1.00 -0.59
N GLU A 88 -3.44 -1.15 -0.66
CA GLU A 88 -2.51 -0.08 -0.28
C GLU A 88 -2.53 1.05 -1.31
N LEU A 89 -2.59 2.29 -0.85
CA LEU A 89 -2.62 3.49 -1.67
C LEU A 89 -1.62 4.53 -1.15
N ILE A 90 -0.74 5.01 -2.03
CA ILE A 90 0.14 6.16 -1.77
C ILE A 90 -0.63 7.42 -2.20
N LEU A 91 -1.05 8.22 -1.23
CA LEU A 91 -1.92 9.38 -1.48
C LEU A 91 -1.12 10.70 -1.43
N ASP A 92 -0.17 10.85 -2.34
CA ASP A 92 0.70 12.01 -2.47
C ASP A 92 0.40 12.90 -3.69
N GLY A 93 -0.54 12.47 -4.56
CA GLY A 93 -0.89 13.15 -5.81
C GLY A 93 0.12 12.95 -6.95
N HIS A 94 1.24 12.27 -6.70
CA HIS A 94 2.30 11.98 -7.68
C HIS A 94 2.27 10.54 -8.16
N HIS A 95 2.15 9.58 -7.24
CA HIS A 95 2.03 8.15 -7.53
C HIS A 95 0.69 7.84 -8.19
N VAL A 96 -0.38 8.39 -7.62
CA VAL A 96 -1.73 8.34 -8.18
C VAL A 96 -2.29 9.77 -8.15
N PRO A 97 -2.68 10.35 -9.30
CA PRO A 97 -3.30 11.68 -9.32
C PRO A 97 -4.53 11.74 -8.41
N PHE A 98 -4.75 12.85 -7.70
CA PHE A 98 -5.81 12.96 -6.71
C PHE A 98 -7.22 12.69 -7.25
N ASN A 99 -7.52 13.09 -8.49
CA ASN A 99 -8.79 12.76 -9.12
C ASN A 99 -9.00 11.24 -9.27
N THR A 100 -7.96 10.51 -9.71
CA THR A 100 -7.99 9.06 -9.82
C THR A 100 -8.04 8.40 -8.44
N ALA A 101 -7.27 8.90 -7.48
CA ALA A 101 -7.30 8.41 -6.10
C ALA A 101 -8.68 8.59 -5.46
N SER A 102 -9.33 9.75 -5.69
CA SER A 102 -10.69 10.00 -5.21
C SER A 102 -11.70 9.01 -5.79
N GLU A 103 -11.64 8.71 -7.10
CA GLU A 103 -12.50 7.68 -7.72
C GLU A 103 -12.27 6.29 -7.09
N ILE A 104 -11.01 5.90 -6.84
CA ILE A 104 -10.65 4.64 -6.19
C ILE A 104 -11.21 4.59 -4.77
N VAL A 105 -10.99 5.64 -3.99
CA VAL A 105 -11.46 5.74 -2.60
C VAL A 105 -12.98 5.67 -2.53
N GLN A 106 -13.70 6.32 -3.44
CA GLN A 106 -15.16 6.24 -3.51
C GLN A 106 -15.66 4.84 -3.88
N ALA A 107 -14.93 4.13 -4.74
CA ALA A 107 -15.31 2.79 -5.18
C ALA A 107 -15.06 1.70 -4.13
N ILE A 108 -13.94 1.80 -3.39
CA ILE A 108 -13.44 0.71 -2.54
C ILE A 108 -12.91 1.20 -1.18
N GLY A 109 -13.37 2.36 -0.68
CA GLY A 109 -12.81 3.04 0.50
C GLY A 109 -12.66 2.19 1.75
N ASP A 110 -13.59 1.29 2.01
CA ASP A 110 -13.54 0.40 3.18
C ASP A 110 -12.37 -0.61 3.14
N ARG A 111 -11.76 -0.79 1.97
CA ARG A 111 -10.61 -1.68 1.74
C ARG A 111 -9.28 -0.96 1.62
N ILE A 112 -9.29 0.38 1.56
CA ILE A 112 -8.08 1.17 1.41
C ILE A 112 -7.24 1.15 2.70
N VAL A 113 -5.95 0.93 2.50
CA VAL A 113 -4.88 1.07 3.49
C VAL A 113 -3.96 2.18 3.00
N LEU A 114 -3.93 3.33 3.67
CA LEU A 114 -2.97 4.37 3.30
C LEU A 114 -1.57 3.95 3.71
N VAL A 115 -0.65 4.04 2.76
CA VAL A 115 0.79 3.79 2.97
C VAL A 115 1.59 4.96 2.44
N THR A 116 2.78 5.14 2.99
CA THR A 116 3.68 6.21 2.54
C THR A 116 4.61 5.74 1.42
N ASP A 117 5.06 4.50 1.45
CA ASP A 117 6.19 4.02 0.65
C ASP A 117 7.40 4.98 0.76
N ALA A 118 7.61 5.49 1.98
CA ALA A 118 8.56 6.56 2.25
C ALA A 118 10.01 6.07 2.11
N MET A 119 10.82 6.90 1.44
CA MET A 119 12.25 6.69 1.35
C MET A 119 13.01 7.63 2.32
N ALA A 120 14.34 7.56 2.33
CA ALA A 120 15.20 8.27 3.30
C ALA A 120 15.06 9.82 3.30
N ALA A 121 14.43 10.40 2.27
CA ALA A 121 14.16 11.83 2.20
C ALA A 121 12.83 12.25 2.86
N ALA A 122 12.00 11.33 3.31
CA ALA A 122 10.75 11.68 3.99
C ALA A 122 11.04 12.46 5.27
N GLY A 123 10.44 13.64 5.40
CA GLY A 123 10.72 14.57 6.50
C GLY A 123 12.07 15.28 6.42
N SER A 124 12.78 15.21 5.27
CA SER A 124 14.07 15.84 5.04
C SER A 124 14.00 16.87 3.90
N VAL A 125 15.12 17.50 3.58
CA VAL A 125 15.21 18.51 2.52
C VAL A 125 15.38 17.87 1.14
N ASP A 126 15.05 18.63 0.09
CA ASP A 126 15.35 18.24 -1.29
C ASP A 126 16.87 18.01 -1.48
N GLY A 127 17.23 17.08 -2.35
CA GLY A 127 18.66 16.73 -2.56
C GLY A 127 18.84 15.35 -3.19
N ASN A 128 20.08 14.86 -3.09
CA ASN A 128 20.45 13.55 -3.60
C ASN A 128 20.46 12.50 -2.49
N TYR A 129 19.82 11.38 -2.76
CA TYR A 129 19.63 10.25 -1.84
C TYR A 129 19.91 8.93 -2.54
N THR A 130 19.74 7.84 -1.85
CA THR A 130 19.81 6.49 -2.42
C THR A 130 18.67 5.60 -1.90
N ILE A 131 18.21 4.68 -2.73
CA ILE A 131 17.40 3.52 -2.31
C ILE A 131 18.23 2.27 -2.65
N GLY A 132 18.79 1.64 -1.63
CA GLY A 132 19.79 0.60 -1.85
C GLY A 132 20.96 1.12 -2.66
N LYS A 133 21.16 0.58 -3.87
CA LYS A 133 22.23 1.01 -4.81
C LYS A 133 21.76 2.04 -5.85
N LEU A 134 20.49 2.40 -5.84
CA LEU A 134 19.91 3.29 -6.84
C LEU A 134 20.05 4.74 -6.39
N ALA A 135 20.61 5.59 -7.25
CA ALA A 135 20.71 7.03 -7.01
C ALA A 135 19.36 7.70 -7.28
N VAL A 136 18.90 8.53 -6.35
CA VAL A 136 17.63 9.26 -6.36
C VAL A 136 17.88 10.75 -6.20
N THR A 137 17.20 11.56 -6.97
CA THR A 137 17.08 13.01 -6.74
C THR A 137 15.71 13.32 -6.21
N VAL A 138 15.64 14.09 -5.13
CA VAL A 138 14.39 14.65 -4.60
C VAL A 138 14.37 16.13 -4.95
N GLN A 139 13.31 16.54 -5.62
CA GLN A 139 13.04 17.92 -5.99
C GLN A 139 11.56 18.23 -5.80
N ASN A 140 11.23 19.32 -5.12
CA ASN A 140 9.86 19.68 -4.75
C ASN A 140 9.12 18.54 -4.04
N SER A 141 9.83 17.86 -3.14
CA SER A 141 9.32 16.69 -2.39
C SER A 141 8.95 15.48 -3.28
N VAL A 142 9.42 15.41 -4.52
CA VAL A 142 9.21 14.26 -5.41
C VAL A 142 10.51 13.51 -5.62
N ALA A 143 10.53 12.24 -5.25
CA ALA A 143 11.68 11.35 -5.39
C ALA A 143 11.69 10.64 -6.75
N ARG A 144 12.78 10.77 -7.50
CA ARG A 144 12.94 10.16 -8.82
C ARG A 144 14.30 9.49 -8.98
N LEU A 145 14.32 8.33 -9.63
CA LEU A 145 15.55 7.67 -10.05
C LEU A 145 16.35 8.57 -11.00
N GLN A 146 17.65 8.74 -10.75
CA GLN A 146 18.51 9.50 -11.64
C GLN A 146 18.70 8.82 -13.00
N SER A 147 18.54 7.49 -13.06
CA SER A 147 18.77 6.70 -14.27
C SER A 147 17.70 6.89 -15.35
N ASN A 148 16.43 7.05 -14.97
CA ASN A 148 15.31 7.06 -15.92
C ASN A 148 14.16 8.01 -15.53
N GLY A 149 14.26 8.74 -14.42
CA GLY A 149 13.26 9.67 -13.95
C GLY A 149 12.00 9.04 -13.35
N ALA A 150 11.93 7.72 -13.22
CA ALA A 150 10.80 7.04 -12.59
C ALA A 150 10.67 7.43 -11.11
N LEU A 151 9.45 7.44 -10.58
CA LEU A 151 9.22 7.60 -9.13
C LEU A 151 9.94 6.50 -8.37
N ALA A 152 10.50 6.83 -7.21
CA ALA A 152 11.34 5.94 -6.43
C ALA A 152 11.05 6.09 -4.93
N GLY A 153 10.05 5.36 -4.45
CA GLY A 153 9.46 5.61 -3.15
C GLY A 153 8.87 7.01 -3.06
N SER A 154 8.44 7.41 -1.88
CA SER A 154 7.86 8.73 -1.66
C SER A 154 8.60 9.54 -0.59
N THR A 155 8.24 10.82 -0.48
CA THR A 155 8.54 11.66 0.68
C THR A 155 7.29 11.91 1.54
N LEU A 156 6.19 11.22 1.22
CA LEU A 156 4.93 11.33 1.93
C LEU A 156 5.08 10.91 3.39
N THR A 157 4.47 11.66 4.29
CA THR A 157 4.31 11.29 5.68
C THR A 157 2.86 10.86 5.95
N MET A 158 2.60 10.06 6.98
CA MET A 158 1.26 9.52 7.23
C MET A 158 0.25 10.60 7.63
N ASP A 159 0.68 11.62 8.36
CA ASP A 159 -0.15 12.79 8.67
C ASP A 159 -0.57 13.55 7.40
N LYS A 160 0.33 13.67 6.42
CA LYS A 160 0.04 14.25 5.12
C LYS A 160 -0.93 13.40 4.31
N ALA A 161 -0.73 12.07 4.31
CA ALA A 161 -1.65 11.13 3.67
C ALA A 161 -3.07 11.22 4.25
N PHE A 162 -3.17 11.32 5.59
CA PHE A 162 -4.43 11.52 6.30
C PHE A 162 -5.14 12.82 5.86
N VAL A 163 -4.42 13.94 5.83
CA VAL A 163 -4.97 15.24 5.41
C VAL A 163 -5.38 15.22 3.93
N ASN A 164 -4.58 14.60 3.07
CA ASN A 164 -4.90 14.44 1.65
C ASN A 164 -6.17 13.60 1.44
N ALA A 165 -6.41 12.57 2.24
CA ALA A 165 -7.64 11.79 2.15
C ALA A 165 -8.89 12.66 2.39
N ILE A 166 -8.83 13.53 3.38
CA ILE A 166 -9.94 14.45 3.70
C ILE A 166 -10.10 15.53 2.61
N ASN A 167 -9.01 16.21 2.27
CA ASN A 167 -9.07 17.41 1.44
C ASN A 167 -9.21 17.10 -0.05
N GLU A 168 -8.54 16.04 -0.53
CA GLU A 168 -8.44 15.71 -1.96
C GLU A 168 -9.41 14.62 -2.40
N CYS A 169 -9.76 13.70 -1.47
CA CYS A 169 -10.70 12.61 -1.76
C CYS A 169 -12.09 12.84 -1.14
N GLY A 170 -12.26 13.86 -0.28
CA GLY A 170 -13.54 14.24 0.31
C GLY A 170 -14.08 13.21 1.32
N VAL A 171 -13.22 12.38 1.93
CA VAL A 171 -13.66 11.42 2.94
C VAL A 171 -13.87 12.08 4.31
N SER A 172 -14.68 11.48 5.16
CA SER A 172 -14.81 11.94 6.54
C SER A 172 -13.55 11.67 7.36
N ILE A 173 -13.40 12.34 8.51
CA ILE A 173 -12.30 12.09 9.44
C ILE A 173 -12.28 10.62 9.87
N GLU A 174 -13.44 10.03 10.15
CA GLU A 174 -13.59 8.64 10.57
C GLU A 174 -13.11 7.67 9.47
N GLN A 175 -13.45 7.96 8.22
CA GLN A 175 -12.97 7.17 7.08
C GLN A 175 -11.44 7.30 6.93
N ALA A 176 -10.89 8.51 7.03
CA ALA A 176 -9.45 8.72 6.98
C ALA A 176 -8.72 7.99 8.12
N VAL A 177 -9.26 8.01 9.35
CA VAL A 177 -8.75 7.23 10.49
C VAL A 177 -8.79 5.73 10.17
N SER A 178 -9.89 5.24 9.59
CA SER A 178 -10.00 3.83 9.21
C SER A 178 -8.91 3.43 8.21
N MET A 179 -8.68 4.25 7.20
CA MET A 179 -7.65 4.01 6.15
C MET A 179 -6.22 4.05 6.71
N CYS A 180 -5.94 4.87 7.74
CA CYS A 180 -4.60 5.02 8.33
C CYS A 180 -4.33 4.06 9.49
N SER A 181 -5.35 3.52 10.14
CA SER A 181 -5.20 2.78 11.41
C SER A 181 -5.96 1.47 11.44
N THR A 182 -7.29 1.51 11.34
CA THR A 182 -8.14 0.32 11.49
C THR A 182 -7.91 -0.69 10.36
N ASN A 183 -7.93 -0.22 9.11
CA ASN A 183 -7.76 -1.09 7.94
C ASN A 183 -6.37 -1.75 7.88
N PRO A 184 -5.24 -1.02 8.10
CA PRO A 184 -3.93 -1.65 8.14
C PRO A 184 -3.79 -2.65 9.29
N ALA A 185 -4.32 -2.36 10.49
CA ALA A 185 -4.33 -3.31 11.61
C ALA A 185 -5.09 -4.59 11.24
N LYS A 186 -6.26 -4.46 10.63
CA LYS A 186 -7.07 -5.58 10.13
C LYS A 186 -6.36 -6.37 9.04
N ALA A 187 -5.78 -5.71 8.05
CA ALA A 187 -5.07 -6.34 6.93
C ALA A 187 -3.91 -7.23 7.42
N LEU A 188 -3.15 -6.75 8.41
CA LEU A 188 -2.05 -7.50 9.00
C LEU A 188 -2.48 -8.46 10.12
N GLY A 189 -3.74 -8.40 10.56
CA GLY A 189 -4.24 -9.24 11.66
C GLY A 189 -3.71 -8.82 13.04
N VAL A 190 -3.30 -7.56 13.19
CA VAL A 190 -2.85 -6.99 14.47
C VAL A 190 -4.08 -6.72 15.33
N LYS A 191 -4.05 -7.14 16.61
CA LYS A 191 -5.23 -7.13 17.50
C LYS A 191 -5.12 -6.17 18.68
N ASP A 192 -3.99 -5.50 18.83
CA ASP A 192 -3.70 -4.64 20.00
C ASP A 192 -3.74 -3.15 19.65
N ARG A 193 -4.13 -2.79 18.43
CA ARG A 193 -4.21 -1.42 17.91
C ARG A 193 -5.21 -1.31 16.74
N GLY A 194 -5.50 -0.10 16.28
CA GLY A 194 -6.44 0.16 15.18
C GLY A 194 -7.83 0.58 15.64
N SER A 195 -8.11 0.50 16.95
CA SER A 195 -9.32 1.01 17.60
C SER A 195 -9.01 1.52 19.01
N ILE A 196 -9.93 2.31 19.57
CA ILE A 196 -9.85 2.80 20.95
C ILE A 196 -10.76 1.92 21.79
N GLU A 197 -10.19 0.89 22.40
CA GLU A 197 -10.92 -0.09 23.21
C GLU A 197 -10.11 -0.47 24.46
N VAL A 198 -10.80 -0.96 25.49
CA VAL A 198 -10.13 -1.43 26.71
C VAL A 198 -9.24 -2.64 26.40
N GLY A 199 -7.97 -2.55 26.80
CA GLY A 199 -6.96 -3.59 26.53
C GLY A 199 -6.12 -3.36 25.27
N MET A 200 -6.50 -2.39 24.43
CA MET A 200 -5.67 -1.95 23.30
C MET A 200 -4.52 -1.04 23.75
N ARG A 201 -3.51 -0.89 22.91
CA ARG A 201 -2.44 0.08 23.13
C ARG A 201 -2.99 1.50 23.06
N ALA A 202 -2.51 2.36 23.96
CA ALA A 202 -2.88 3.77 24.01
C ALA A 202 -1.96 4.64 23.12
N ASP A 203 -1.70 4.20 21.88
CA ASP A 203 -0.97 4.97 20.87
C ASP A 203 -1.97 5.95 20.23
N LEU A 204 -2.18 7.11 20.87
CA LEU A 204 -3.23 8.06 20.51
C LEU A 204 -2.65 9.31 19.87
N LEU A 205 -3.35 9.82 18.85
CA LEU A 205 -3.10 11.11 18.23
C LEU A 205 -4.31 12.03 18.43
N SER A 206 -4.06 13.32 18.62
CA SER A 206 -5.12 14.33 18.57
C SER A 206 -5.05 15.07 17.24
N TYR A 207 -6.19 15.27 16.61
CA TYR A 207 -6.30 16.01 15.36
C TYR A 207 -7.09 17.30 15.58
N ASN A 208 -6.56 18.42 15.11
CA ASN A 208 -7.25 19.70 15.12
C ASN A 208 -7.69 20.04 13.68
N SER A 209 -9.00 20.05 13.43
CA SER A 209 -9.57 20.32 12.12
C SER A 209 -9.44 21.79 11.67
N THR A 210 -8.96 22.69 12.53
CA THR A 210 -8.85 24.13 12.25
C THR A 210 -7.42 24.63 12.07
N SER A 211 -6.43 23.73 12.09
CA SER A 211 -5.00 24.06 11.95
C SER A 211 -4.42 23.62 10.63
#